data_0e7a2cc4a947dfbdf2c5feb129045502
#
_entry.id   0e7a2cc4a947dfbdf2c5feb129045502
#
_cell.length_a   1.000
_cell.length_b   1.000
_cell.length_c   1.000
_cell.angle_alpha   90.00
_cell.angle_beta   90.00
_cell.angle_gamma   90.00
#
_symmetry.space_group_name_H-M   'P 1'
#
loop_
_entity.id
_entity.type
_entity.pdbx_description
1 polymer ?
#
loop_
_entity_poly.entity_id
_entity_poly.type
_entity_poly.pdbx_seq_one_letter_code
_entity_poly.pdbx_strand_id
1 'polypeptide(L)'
;MNGDNSHPIKKVSIICAKGTIEDVYASLVMGNGAVMEGIECNLFFTFFGLEAVIKNRMDKLHTGVVGNPAMRLPGGMRMPTLLGIIPGMEAMVSNMMKKEMDKLDVPPVSEFIELFVAGGGHLWACKLAADMFKVKKEDLSEHVEGIITVGDFYEKAGGEGSQIIFT
;
A
#
# COMPACT_ATOMS: atom_id res chain seq x y z
N MET A 1 5.62 33.17 -17.70
CA MET A 1 5.99 31.81 -18.13
C MET A 1 4.86 30.90 -17.70
N ASN A 2 3.90 30.65 -18.57
CA ASN A 2 2.84 29.68 -18.30
C ASN A 2 3.45 28.31 -18.53
N GLY A 3 3.91 27.67 -17.46
CA GLY A 3 4.26 26.26 -17.51
C GLY A 3 3.01 25.46 -17.78
N ASP A 4 2.95 24.84 -18.95
CA ASP A 4 2.00 23.77 -19.21
C ASP A 4 2.32 22.64 -18.22
N ASN A 5 1.54 22.57 -17.15
CA ASN A 5 1.65 21.58 -16.06
C ASN A 5 0.99 20.24 -16.46
N SER A 6 0.94 19.95 -17.77
CA SER A 6 0.44 18.66 -18.24
C SER A 6 1.54 17.60 -18.02
N HIS A 7 1.42 16.85 -16.93
CA HIS A 7 2.21 15.65 -16.75
C HIS A 7 1.97 14.71 -17.95
N PRO A 8 3.03 14.10 -18.51
CA PRO A 8 2.86 13.11 -19.57
C PRO A 8 2.09 11.88 -19.09
N ILE A 9 2.11 11.62 -17.77
CA ILE A 9 1.29 10.62 -17.10
C ILE A 9 0.02 11.30 -16.60
N LYS A 10 -1.13 10.82 -17.06
CA LYS A 10 -2.44 11.35 -16.68
C LYS A 10 -3.16 10.47 -15.66
N LYS A 11 -2.81 9.19 -15.64
CA LYS A 11 -3.42 8.19 -14.77
C LYS A 11 -2.36 7.18 -14.30
N VAL A 12 -2.39 6.83 -13.03
CA VAL A 12 -1.58 5.75 -12.44
C VAL A 12 -2.51 4.75 -11.76
N SER A 13 -2.33 3.47 -12.07
CA SER A 13 -3.01 2.38 -11.37
C SER A 13 -1.97 1.51 -10.68
N ILE A 14 -2.03 1.42 -9.36
CA ILE A 14 -1.05 0.70 -8.55
C ILE A 14 -1.69 -0.56 -8.02
N ILE A 15 -1.07 -1.71 -8.28
CA ILE A 15 -1.50 -3.01 -7.78
C ILE A 15 -0.67 -3.33 -6.55
N CYS A 16 -1.30 -3.37 -5.39
CA CYS A 16 -0.69 -3.81 -4.13
C CYS A 16 -1.07 -5.26 -3.87
N ALA A 17 -0.11 -6.19 -4.03
CA ALA A 17 -0.36 -7.62 -3.90
C ALA A 17 0.14 -8.21 -2.58
N LYS A 18 1.01 -7.50 -1.87
CA LYS A 18 1.60 -7.94 -0.61
C LYS A 18 1.08 -7.12 0.56
N GLY A 19 0.86 -7.78 1.69
CA GLY A 19 0.32 -7.18 2.91
C GLY A 19 1.39 -6.78 3.94
N THR A 20 2.62 -6.57 3.51
CA THR A 20 3.71 -6.17 4.40
C THR A 20 3.79 -4.66 4.53
N ILE A 21 4.32 -4.16 5.65
CA ILE A 21 4.47 -2.72 5.88
C ILE A 21 5.15 -2.06 4.69
N GLU A 22 6.30 -2.58 4.27
CA GLU A 22 7.13 -2.00 3.23
C GLU A 22 6.43 -1.92 1.86
N ASP A 23 5.68 -2.96 1.47
CA ASP A 23 5.00 -3.00 0.17
C ASP A 23 3.73 -2.13 0.16
N VAL A 24 2.97 -2.13 1.27
CA VAL A 24 1.77 -1.29 1.42
C VAL A 24 2.14 0.19 1.45
N TYR A 25 3.15 0.58 2.23
CA TYR A 25 3.59 1.98 2.26
C TYR A 25 4.18 2.42 0.93
N ALA A 26 4.88 1.54 0.21
CA ALA A 26 5.34 1.87 -1.15
C ALA A 26 4.17 2.23 -2.07
N SER A 27 3.07 1.45 -2.02
CA SER A 27 1.84 1.74 -2.77
C SER A 27 1.20 3.06 -2.35
N LEU A 28 1.07 3.30 -1.04
CA LEU A 28 0.42 4.49 -0.50
C LEU A 28 1.22 5.77 -0.76
N VAL A 29 2.55 5.72 -0.62
CA VAL A 29 3.44 6.86 -0.92
C VAL A 29 3.32 7.24 -2.40
N MET A 30 3.38 6.25 -3.30
CA MET A 30 3.23 6.52 -4.73
C MET A 30 1.84 7.02 -5.09
N GLY A 31 0.79 6.45 -4.47
CA GLY A 31 -0.59 6.86 -4.70
C GLY A 31 -0.84 8.30 -4.22
N ASN A 32 -0.45 8.62 -2.99
CA ASN A 32 -0.57 9.98 -2.47
C ASN A 32 0.25 10.98 -3.29
N GLY A 33 1.48 10.61 -3.69
CA GLY A 33 2.28 11.44 -4.59
C GLY A 33 1.57 11.73 -5.90
N ALA A 34 0.93 10.73 -6.52
CA ALA A 34 0.19 10.91 -7.76
C ALA A 34 -0.97 11.90 -7.60
N VAL A 35 -1.81 11.74 -6.58
CA VAL A 35 -2.95 12.65 -6.37
C VAL A 35 -2.50 14.07 -6.01
N MET A 36 -1.39 14.23 -5.28
CA MET A 36 -0.80 15.55 -4.99
C MET A 36 -0.30 16.27 -6.25
N GLU A 37 0.15 15.53 -7.25
CA GLU A 37 0.55 16.06 -8.56
C GLU A 37 -0.64 16.24 -9.54
N GLY A 38 -1.87 15.97 -9.08
CA GLY A 38 -3.07 16.07 -9.89
C GLY A 38 -3.24 14.93 -10.91
N ILE A 39 -2.57 13.81 -10.70
CA ILE A 39 -2.66 12.60 -11.53
C ILE A 39 -3.78 11.72 -10.98
N GLU A 40 -4.70 11.28 -11.84
CA GLU A 40 -5.73 10.30 -11.46
C GLU A 40 -5.06 9.02 -10.94
N CYS A 41 -5.45 8.55 -9.77
CA CYS A 41 -4.80 7.39 -9.17
C CYS A 41 -5.81 6.35 -8.68
N ASN A 42 -5.58 5.10 -9.09
CA ASN A 42 -6.32 3.93 -8.62
C ASN A 42 -5.39 3.01 -7.84
N LEU A 43 -5.73 2.66 -6.60
CA LEU A 43 -5.07 1.62 -5.83
C LEU A 43 -5.95 0.35 -5.85
N PHE A 44 -5.38 -0.76 -6.31
CA PHE A 44 -6.02 -2.05 -6.39
C PHE A 44 -5.34 -3.06 -5.47
N PHE A 45 -6.02 -3.40 -4.39
CA PHE A 45 -5.52 -4.33 -3.39
C PHE A 45 -5.93 -5.76 -3.72
N THR A 46 -4.96 -6.63 -3.91
CA THR A 46 -5.18 -8.04 -4.27
C THR A 46 -4.34 -8.97 -3.38
N PHE A 47 -4.68 -10.25 -3.35
CA PHE A 47 -4.02 -11.25 -2.50
C PHE A 47 -3.81 -10.73 -1.06
N PHE A 48 -2.58 -10.82 -0.53
CA PHE A 48 -2.27 -10.37 0.83
C PHE A 48 -2.32 -8.85 1.00
N GLY A 49 -2.22 -8.07 -0.08
CA GLY A 49 -2.41 -6.62 -0.06
C GLY A 49 -3.79 -6.22 0.48
N LEU A 50 -4.78 -7.11 0.40
CA LEU A 50 -6.12 -6.88 0.96
C LEU A 50 -6.10 -6.55 2.47
N GLU A 51 -5.10 -7.03 3.22
CA GLU A 51 -4.91 -6.74 4.64
C GLU A 51 -4.86 -5.23 4.93
N ALA A 52 -4.30 -4.45 3.98
CA ALA A 52 -4.15 -3.00 4.10
C ALA A 52 -5.48 -2.23 4.07
N VAL A 53 -6.55 -2.87 3.64
CA VAL A 53 -7.88 -2.24 3.53
C VAL A 53 -8.96 -2.93 4.36
N ILE A 54 -8.59 -3.90 5.21
CA ILE A 54 -9.49 -4.53 6.19
C ILE A 54 -9.45 -3.73 7.49
N LYS A 55 -10.61 -3.21 7.94
CA LYS A 55 -10.76 -2.30 9.10
C LYS A 55 -9.95 -2.68 10.34
N ASN A 56 -9.97 -3.96 10.70
CA ASN A 56 -9.34 -4.44 11.94
C ASN A 56 -7.86 -4.82 11.77
N ARG A 57 -7.29 -4.71 10.55
CA ARG A 57 -5.96 -5.22 10.20
C ARG A 57 -5.04 -4.15 9.62
N MET A 58 -5.58 -3.13 8.95
CA MET A 58 -4.82 -2.15 8.18
C MET A 58 -3.67 -1.48 8.96
N ASP A 59 -3.85 -1.17 10.24
CA ASP A 59 -2.80 -0.55 11.08
C ASP A 59 -1.95 -1.58 11.86
N LYS A 60 -2.23 -2.88 11.65
CA LYS A 60 -1.53 -3.99 12.33
C LYS A 60 -0.62 -4.77 11.41
N LEU A 61 -0.28 -4.21 10.25
CA LEU A 61 0.62 -4.85 9.31
C LEU A 61 2.00 -5.11 9.92
N HIS A 62 2.62 -6.17 9.44
CA HIS A 62 3.94 -6.62 9.85
C HIS A 62 4.93 -6.51 8.68
N THR A 63 6.21 -6.44 9.01
CA THR A 63 7.28 -6.54 8.00
C THR A 63 7.32 -7.95 7.40
N GLY A 64 7.55 -8.05 6.09
CA GLY A 64 7.51 -9.33 5.38
C GLY A 64 8.74 -10.19 5.58
N VAL A 65 9.91 -9.59 5.75
CA VAL A 65 11.17 -10.33 5.84
C VAL A 65 11.97 -9.86 7.05
N VAL A 66 11.89 -10.62 8.11
CA VAL A 66 12.81 -10.50 9.25
C VAL A 66 14.13 -11.14 8.84
N GLY A 67 15.22 -10.38 8.95
CA GLY A 67 16.55 -10.83 8.51
C GLY A 67 16.94 -10.36 7.11
N ASN A 68 16.26 -9.31 6.60
CA ASN A 68 16.70 -8.61 5.41
C ASN A 68 18.06 -7.94 5.66
N PRO A 69 19.11 -8.24 4.85
CA PRO A 69 20.45 -7.63 5.00
C PRO A 69 20.45 -6.10 4.82
N ALA A 70 19.40 -5.53 4.24
CA ALA A 70 19.23 -4.08 4.13
C ALA A 70 18.85 -3.45 5.48
N MET A 71 18.23 -4.21 6.39
CA MET A 71 17.92 -3.72 7.73
C MET A 71 19.17 -3.64 8.59
N ARG A 72 19.32 -2.51 9.28
CA ARG A 72 20.46 -2.28 10.18
C ARG A 72 19.96 -2.24 11.62
N LEU A 73 20.66 -2.97 12.49
CA LEU A 73 20.51 -2.87 13.92
C LEU A 73 21.11 -1.56 14.44
N PRO A 74 20.67 -1.08 15.64
CA PRO A 74 21.37 0.01 16.33
C PRO A 74 22.86 -0.30 16.40
N GLY A 75 23.72 0.68 15.96
CA GLY A 75 25.15 0.45 15.82
C GLY A 75 25.62 0.09 14.41
N GLY A 76 24.70 0.05 13.42
CA GLY A 76 25.03 -0.08 11.98
C GLY A 76 25.30 -1.52 11.50
N MET A 77 25.22 -2.52 12.37
CA MET A 77 25.38 -3.93 11.97
C MET A 77 24.21 -4.40 11.11
N ARG A 78 24.51 -5.20 10.09
CA ARG A 78 23.49 -5.85 9.28
C ARG A 78 22.74 -6.90 10.09
N MET A 79 21.43 -6.99 9.91
CA MET A 79 20.65 -8.04 10.56
C MET A 79 20.97 -9.41 9.96
N PRO A 80 21.46 -10.39 10.74
CA PRO A 80 21.67 -11.73 10.24
C PRO A 80 20.33 -12.39 9.85
N THR A 81 20.28 -13.02 8.68
CA THR A 81 19.07 -13.70 8.16
C THR A 81 18.51 -14.75 9.11
N LEU A 82 19.40 -15.38 9.91
CA LEU A 82 19.02 -16.41 10.88
C LEU A 82 18.12 -15.88 12.01
N LEU A 83 18.17 -14.58 12.32
CA LEU A 83 17.33 -13.98 13.37
C LEU A 83 15.83 -13.99 12.98
N GLY A 84 15.50 -14.11 11.70
CA GLY A 84 14.12 -14.23 11.22
C GLY A 84 13.40 -15.50 11.67
N ILE A 85 14.13 -16.51 12.14
CA ILE A 85 13.56 -17.78 12.60
C ILE A 85 13.13 -17.71 14.09
N ILE A 86 13.56 -16.69 14.82
CA ILE A 86 13.27 -16.55 16.25
C ILE A 86 11.82 -16.05 16.44
N PRO A 87 10.97 -16.80 17.16
CA PRO A 87 9.61 -16.36 17.46
C PRO A 87 9.59 -14.97 18.12
N GLY A 88 8.71 -14.08 17.65
CA GLY A 88 8.57 -12.72 18.17
C GLY A 88 9.50 -11.66 17.56
N MET A 89 10.52 -12.06 16.80
CA MET A 89 11.39 -11.11 16.10
C MET A 89 10.65 -10.26 15.08
N GLU A 90 9.68 -10.84 14.39
CA GLU A 90 8.83 -10.12 13.43
C GLU A 90 8.11 -8.93 14.09
N ALA A 91 7.47 -9.17 15.23
CA ALA A 91 6.78 -8.12 15.98
C ALA A 91 7.74 -7.03 16.48
N MET A 92 8.93 -7.43 16.94
CA MET A 92 9.96 -6.49 17.39
C MET A 92 10.45 -5.60 16.24
N VAL A 93 10.75 -6.20 15.10
CA VAL A 93 11.23 -5.48 13.91
C VAL A 93 10.13 -4.58 13.33
N SER A 94 8.89 -5.07 13.27
CA SER A 94 7.74 -4.27 12.83
C SER A 94 7.53 -3.04 13.72
N ASN A 95 7.62 -3.22 15.05
CA ASN A 95 7.53 -2.10 15.99
C ASN A 95 8.70 -1.11 15.86
N MET A 96 9.91 -1.60 15.57
CA MET A 96 11.06 -0.75 15.28
C MET A 96 10.84 0.09 14.03
N MET A 97 10.36 -0.54 12.96
CA MET A 97 10.05 0.16 11.70
C MET A 97 8.97 1.22 11.91
N LYS A 98 7.86 0.87 12.57
CA LYS A 98 6.79 1.82 12.89
C LYS A 98 7.30 3.03 13.70
N LYS A 99 8.16 2.80 14.69
CA LYS A 99 8.77 3.90 15.47
C LYS A 99 9.68 4.81 14.63
N GLU A 100 10.40 4.27 13.65
CA GLU A 100 11.19 5.13 12.74
C GLU A 100 10.28 5.91 11.79
N MET A 101 9.17 5.33 11.36
CA MET A 101 8.16 6.02 10.55
C MET A 101 7.48 7.15 11.35
N ASP A 102 7.11 6.89 12.61
CA ASP A 102 6.54 7.90 13.52
C ASP A 102 7.47 9.12 13.70
N LYS A 103 8.80 8.89 13.76
CA LYS A 103 9.78 10.00 13.87
C LYS A 103 9.86 10.87 12.60
N LEU A 104 9.39 10.36 11.49
CA LEU A 104 9.36 11.05 10.19
C LEU A 104 7.97 11.57 9.86
N ASP A 105 7.06 11.56 10.86
CA ASP A 105 5.65 11.96 10.71
C ASP A 105 4.93 11.20 9.57
N VAL A 106 5.33 9.93 9.34
CA VAL A 106 4.64 9.06 8.39
C VAL A 106 3.38 8.52 9.06
N PRO A 107 2.18 8.84 8.53
CA PRO A 107 0.92 8.46 9.18
C PRO A 107 0.68 6.94 9.15
N PRO A 108 -0.18 6.41 10.04
CA PRO A 108 -0.64 5.02 9.96
C PRO A 108 -1.40 4.78 8.65
N VAL A 109 -1.56 3.51 8.27
CA VAL A 109 -2.18 3.12 6.99
C VAL A 109 -3.58 3.70 6.83
N SER A 110 -4.39 3.68 7.91
CA SER A 110 -5.75 4.24 7.90
C SER A 110 -5.77 5.72 7.53
N GLU A 111 -4.95 6.53 8.20
CA GLU A 111 -4.84 7.97 7.92
C GLU A 111 -4.25 8.25 6.54
N PHE A 112 -3.27 7.44 6.11
CA PHE A 112 -2.67 7.58 4.78
C PHE A 112 -3.68 7.30 3.66
N ILE A 113 -4.59 6.34 3.88
CA ILE A 113 -5.72 6.05 3.00
C ILE A 113 -6.71 7.22 2.97
N GLU A 114 -7.04 7.81 4.13
CA GLU A 114 -7.92 8.99 4.21
C GLU A 114 -7.35 10.17 3.40
N LEU A 115 -6.05 10.44 3.54
CA LEU A 115 -5.37 11.48 2.77
C LEU A 115 -5.42 11.19 1.26
N PHE A 116 -5.19 9.94 0.87
CA PHE A 116 -5.26 9.52 -0.54
C PHE A 116 -6.64 9.76 -1.14
N VAL A 117 -7.69 9.35 -0.44
CA VAL A 117 -9.08 9.53 -0.92
C VAL A 117 -9.48 11.01 -0.90
N ALA A 118 -9.08 11.75 0.14
CA ALA A 118 -9.30 13.20 0.20
C ALA A 118 -8.63 13.95 -0.98
N GLY A 119 -7.50 13.42 -1.46
CA GLY A 119 -6.82 13.91 -2.66
C GLY A 119 -7.48 13.51 -4.00
N GLY A 120 -8.56 12.74 -3.96
CA GLY A 120 -9.28 12.27 -5.16
C GLY A 120 -8.82 10.89 -5.67
N GLY A 121 -8.07 10.14 -4.87
CA GLY A 121 -7.66 8.77 -5.19
C GLY A 121 -8.78 7.75 -5.01
N HIS A 122 -8.73 6.67 -5.76
CA HIS A 122 -9.73 5.60 -5.80
C HIS A 122 -9.17 4.28 -5.25
N LEU A 123 -9.93 3.64 -4.35
CA LEU A 123 -9.54 2.37 -3.71
C LEU A 123 -10.44 1.22 -4.16
N TRP A 124 -9.82 0.14 -4.62
CA TRP A 124 -10.50 -1.05 -5.12
C TRP A 124 -9.96 -2.32 -4.46
N ALA A 125 -10.85 -3.24 -4.13
CA ALA A 125 -10.51 -4.56 -3.64
C ALA A 125 -10.71 -5.61 -4.75
N CYS A 126 -9.78 -6.56 -4.86
CA CYS A 126 -9.85 -7.64 -5.85
C CYS A 126 -10.91 -8.68 -5.46
N LYS A 127 -11.87 -8.95 -6.36
CA LYS A 127 -12.91 -9.94 -6.13
C LYS A 127 -12.37 -11.34 -5.87
N LEU A 128 -11.39 -11.80 -6.66
CA LEU A 128 -10.81 -13.12 -6.45
C LEU A 128 -10.16 -13.26 -5.06
N ALA A 129 -9.41 -12.25 -4.63
CA ALA A 129 -8.78 -12.25 -3.31
C ALA A 129 -9.83 -12.18 -2.18
N ALA A 130 -10.86 -11.35 -2.34
CA ALA A 130 -11.95 -11.25 -1.38
C ALA A 130 -12.69 -12.59 -1.23
N ASP A 131 -13.02 -13.24 -2.33
CA ASP A 131 -13.66 -14.56 -2.33
C ASP A 131 -12.75 -15.63 -1.68
N MET A 132 -11.46 -15.64 -2.00
CA MET A 132 -10.49 -16.61 -1.48
C MET A 132 -10.31 -16.48 0.04
N PHE A 133 -10.23 -15.25 0.53
CA PHE A 133 -10.05 -14.96 1.97
C PHE A 133 -11.38 -14.77 2.72
N LYS A 134 -12.52 -14.92 2.01
CA LYS A 134 -13.87 -14.75 2.57
C LYS A 134 -14.09 -13.36 3.18
N VAL A 135 -13.47 -12.35 2.60
CA VAL A 135 -13.61 -10.95 2.98
C VAL A 135 -14.84 -10.37 2.29
N LYS A 136 -15.73 -9.75 3.08
CA LYS A 136 -16.92 -9.10 2.58
C LYS A 136 -16.74 -7.58 2.54
N LYS A 137 -17.63 -6.88 1.83
CA LYS A 137 -17.60 -5.41 1.76
C LYS A 137 -17.66 -4.74 3.14
N GLU A 138 -18.38 -5.33 4.07
CA GLU A 138 -18.52 -4.84 5.45
C GLU A 138 -17.23 -4.91 6.28
N ASP A 139 -16.31 -5.82 5.91
CA ASP A 139 -15.00 -5.97 6.56
C ASP A 139 -13.98 -4.93 6.08
N LEU A 140 -14.22 -4.37 4.89
CA LEU A 140 -13.33 -3.42 4.26
C LEU A 140 -13.53 -2.01 4.81
N SER A 141 -12.50 -1.20 4.73
CA SER A 141 -12.57 0.25 4.99
C SER A 141 -13.71 0.86 4.16
N GLU A 142 -14.38 1.85 4.72
CA GLU A 142 -15.42 2.62 4.07
C GLU A 142 -14.92 3.38 2.83
N HIS A 143 -13.62 3.65 2.77
CA HIS A 143 -12.95 4.28 1.64
C HIS A 143 -12.79 3.36 0.42
N VAL A 144 -12.96 2.04 0.58
CA VAL A 144 -12.95 1.10 -0.55
C VAL A 144 -14.26 1.25 -1.33
N GLU A 145 -14.19 1.75 -2.54
CA GLU A 145 -15.36 2.01 -3.38
C GLU A 145 -16.08 0.73 -3.79
N GLY A 146 -15.33 -0.32 -4.11
CA GLY A 146 -15.92 -1.59 -4.52
C GLY A 146 -14.97 -2.77 -4.51
N ILE A 147 -15.59 -3.95 -4.57
CA ILE A 147 -14.90 -5.21 -4.86
C ILE A 147 -15.10 -5.46 -6.36
N ILE A 148 -14.00 -5.42 -7.12
CA ILE A 148 -14.02 -5.45 -8.58
C ILE A 148 -13.25 -6.63 -9.15
N THR A 149 -13.59 -7.03 -10.37
CA THR A 149 -12.83 -8.04 -11.11
C THR A 149 -11.58 -7.44 -11.76
N VAL A 150 -10.72 -8.30 -12.29
CA VAL A 150 -9.54 -7.86 -13.05
C VAL A 150 -9.97 -7.15 -14.36
N GLY A 151 -11.08 -7.55 -14.96
CA GLY A 151 -11.65 -6.88 -16.14
C GLY A 151 -12.03 -5.43 -15.82
N ASP A 152 -12.80 -5.23 -14.73
CA ASP A 152 -13.19 -3.91 -14.26
C ASP A 152 -11.94 -3.04 -13.92
N PHE A 153 -10.91 -3.67 -13.36
CA PHE A 153 -9.64 -2.99 -13.08
C PHE A 153 -8.99 -2.46 -14.37
N TYR A 154 -8.93 -3.29 -15.44
CA TYR A 154 -8.35 -2.83 -16.70
C TYR A 154 -9.15 -1.72 -17.36
N GLU A 155 -10.48 -1.71 -17.22
CA GLU A 155 -11.32 -0.61 -17.68
C GLU A 155 -10.96 0.69 -16.96
N LYS A 156 -10.74 0.64 -15.64
CA LYS A 156 -10.34 1.79 -14.83
C LYS A 156 -8.89 2.23 -15.09
N ALA A 157 -7.99 1.26 -15.27
CA ALA A 157 -6.57 1.52 -15.49
C ALA A 157 -6.26 1.99 -16.91
N GLY A 158 -7.14 1.76 -17.89
CA GLY A 158 -6.93 2.10 -19.30
C GLY A 158 -7.00 3.59 -19.59
N GLY A 159 -6.50 3.95 -20.75
CA GLY A 159 -6.53 5.32 -21.29
C GLY A 159 -5.18 5.82 -21.77
N GLU A 160 -5.19 6.91 -22.55
CA GLU A 160 -3.95 7.56 -23.01
C GLU A 160 -3.21 8.20 -21.83
N GLY A 161 -1.91 7.99 -21.73
CA GLY A 161 -1.08 8.46 -20.62
C GLY A 161 -1.24 7.67 -19.33
N SER A 162 -1.83 6.46 -19.40
CA SER A 162 -1.96 5.57 -18.23
C SER A 162 -0.72 4.74 -17.98
N GLN A 163 -0.42 4.50 -16.70
CA GLN A 163 0.61 3.56 -16.25
C GLN A 163 0.07 2.62 -15.20
N ILE A 164 0.53 1.37 -15.24
CA ILE A 164 0.24 0.35 -14.22
C ILE A 164 1.55 0.03 -13.50
N ILE A 165 1.52 0.10 -12.18
CA ILE A 165 2.64 -0.20 -11.30
C ILE A 165 2.25 -1.37 -10.40
N PHE A 166 3.17 -2.29 -10.20
CA PHE A 166 2.98 -3.46 -9.32
C PHE A 166 3.96 -3.40 -8.15
N THR A 167 3.44 -3.55 -6.89
CA THR A 167 4.20 -3.56 -5.64
C THR A 167 3.99 -4.83 -4.85
#